data_777ad480bdb3f7943eec810e100a5053
#
_entry.id   777ad480bdb3f7943eec810e100a5053
#
_cell.length_a   1.000
_cell.length_b   1.000
_cell.length_c   1.000
_cell.angle_alpha   90.00
_cell.angle_beta   90.00
_cell.angle_gamma   90.00
#
_symmetry.space_group_name_H-M   'P 1'
#
loop_
_entity.id
_entity.type
_entity.pdbx_description
1 polymer ?
#
loop_
_entity_poly.entity_id
_entity_poly.type
_entity_poly.pdbx_seq_one_letter_code
_entity_poly.pdbx_strand_id
1 'polypeptide(L)'
;PTAQQLIPASAPADAETVDLGNALYIYEPSEEAILETLLPRYINTQILSAILESAAGEQASRMTAMDNATNNAGEMIDSLSLQYNRARQAQITKELIEIISGAEAL
;
A
#
# COMPACT_ATOMS: atom_id res chain seq x y z
N PRO A 1 -2.84 -9.79 -5.63
CA PRO A 1 -2.45 -11.08 -5.06
C PRO A 1 -2.08 -12.07 -6.16
N THR A 2 -0.96 -12.74 -5.99
CA THR A 2 -0.45 -13.74 -6.93
C THR A 2 -0.25 -15.06 -6.21
N ALA A 3 -0.58 -16.17 -6.90
CA ALA A 3 -0.30 -17.51 -6.39
C ALA A 3 1.07 -17.96 -6.92
N GLN A 4 1.94 -18.39 -6.02
CA GLN A 4 3.26 -18.90 -6.37
C GLN A 4 3.37 -20.37 -5.96
N GLN A 5 3.84 -21.21 -6.88
CA GLN A 5 4.06 -22.60 -6.60
C GLN A 5 5.36 -22.79 -5.81
N LEU A 6 5.28 -23.45 -4.66
CA LEU A 6 6.44 -23.77 -3.81
C LEU A 6 6.91 -25.21 -4.00
N ILE A 7 6.01 -26.14 -4.23
CA ILE A 7 6.28 -27.57 -4.38
C ILE A 7 5.54 -28.09 -5.62
N PRO A 8 6.25 -28.77 -6.56
CA PRO A 8 7.70 -28.99 -6.58
C PRO A 8 8.48 -27.68 -6.85
N ALA A 9 9.71 -27.61 -6.32
CA ALA A 9 10.62 -26.50 -6.63
C ALA A 9 11.05 -26.58 -8.09
N SER A 10 10.86 -25.51 -8.82
CA SER A 10 11.28 -25.39 -10.23
C SER A 10 12.22 -24.20 -10.40
N ALA A 11 13.19 -24.34 -11.30
CA ALA A 11 14.04 -23.22 -11.69
C ALA A 11 13.19 -22.15 -12.40
N PRO A 12 13.46 -20.84 -12.20
CA PRO A 12 12.82 -19.78 -12.94
C PRO A 12 13.01 -19.99 -14.46
N ALA A 13 11.99 -19.64 -15.24
CA ALA A 13 12.06 -19.76 -16.70
C ALA A 13 13.21 -18.95 -17.34
N ASP A 14 13.62 -17.86 -16.64
CA ASP A 14 14.70 -16.95 -17.06
C ASP A 14 16.05 -17.28 -16.39
N ALA A 15 16.18 -18.44 -15.75
CA ALA A 15 17.44 -18.82 -15.12
C ALA A 15 18.53 -19.01 -16.19
N GLU A 16 19.52 -18.12 -16.18
CA GLU A 16 20.71 -18.27 -17.00
C GLU A 16 21.50 -19.49 -16.54
N THR A 17 21.82 -20.37 -17.48
CA THR A 17 22.77 -21.46 -17.22
C THR A 17 24.15 -20.85 -17.07
N VAL A 18 24.71 -20.92 -15.87
CA VAL A 18 26.09 -20.47 -15.65
C VAL A 18 27.02 -21.43 -16.37
N ASP A 19 27.77 -20.91 -17.34
CA ASP A 19 28.85 -21.68 -17.97
C ASP A 19 30.00 -21.84 -16.96
N LEU A 20 30.18 -23.04 -16.46
CA LEU A 20 31.21 -23.38 -15.47
C LEU A 20 32.59 -23.55 -16.09
N GLY A 21 32.74 -23.40 -17.43
CA GLY A 21 34.02 -23.49 -18.10
C GLY A 21 34.76 -24.81 -17.87
N ASN A 22 34.04 -25.93 -17.84
CA ASN A 22 34.53 -27.28 -17.45
C ASN A 22 34.99 -27.44 -15.98
N ALA A 23 34.61 -26.53 -15.09
CA ALA A 23 34.88 -26.71 -13.67
C ALA A 23 33.98 -27.74 -13.06
N LEU A 24 34.56 -28.72 -12.38
CA LEU A 24 33.86 -29.72 -11.58
C LEU A 24 33.77 -29.25 -10.15
N TYR A 25 32.55 -29.06 -9.66
CA TYR A 25 32.32 -28.77 -8.24
C TYR A 25 32.24 -30.07 -7.44
N ILE A 26 32.98 -30.11 -6.34
CA ILE A 26 32.97 -31.23 -5.38
C ILE A 26 31.98 -30.90 -4.29
N TYR A 27 31.01 -31.77 -4.06
CA TYR A 27 30.01 -31.64 -3.01
C TYR A 27 30.37 -32.55 -1.83
N GLU A 28 30.43 -31.97 -0.63
CA GLU A 28 30.67 -32.73 0.60
C GLU A 28 29.53 -32.48 1.59
N PRO A 29 28.93 -33.54 2.17
CA PRO A 29 29.29 -34.98 1.99
C PRO A 29 28.80 -35.59 0.68
N SER A 30 27.68 -35.10 0.08
CA SER A 30 27.16 -35.52 -1.23
C SER A 30 26.09 -34.55 -1.70
N GLU A 31 25.78 -34.57 -3.00
CA GLU A 31 24.69 -33.74 -3.56
C GLU A 31 23.34 -33.97 -2.87
N GLU A 32 23.02 -35.24 -2.62
CA GLU A 32 21.75 -35.65 -1.99
C GLU A 32 21.64 -35.13 -0.56
N ALA A 33 22.69 -35.27 0.24
CA ALA A 33 22.71 -34.80 1.63
C ALA A 33 22.60 -33.25 1.71
N ILE A 34 23.22 -32.54 0.77
CA ILE A 34 23.11 -31.09 0.67
C ILE A 34 21.69 -30.68 0.28
N LEU A 35 21.07 -31.35 -0.69
CA LEU A 35 19.71 -31.09 -1.11
C LEU A 35 18.69 -31.36 0.01
N GLU A 36 18.86 -32.46 0.77
CA GLU A 36 18.00 -32.74 1.94
C GLU A 36 18.01 -31.61 2.96
N THR A 37 19.12 -30.91 3.11
CA THR A 37 19.24 -29.78 4.04
C THR A 37 18.75 -28.48 3.42
N LEU A 38 19.02 -28.24 2.13
CA LEU A 38 18.70 -26.99 1.45
C LEU A 38 17.23 -26.87 1.06
N LEU A 39 16.56 -27.97 0.69
CA LEU A 39 15.15 -27.90 0.26
C LEU A 39 14.20 -27.39 1.35
N PRO A 40 14.24 -27.89 2.60
CA PRO A 40 13.43 -27.33 3.67
C PRO A 40 13.75 -25.87 3.96
N ARG A 41 15.04 -25.52 3.91
CA ARG A 41 15.49 -24.14 4.12
C ARG A 41 15.00 -23.21 3.01
N TYR A 42 15.01 -23.67 1.77
CA TYR A 42 14.45 -22.95 0.64
C TYR A 42 12.96 -22.66 0.84
N ILE A 43 12.16 -23.67 1.18
CA ILE A 43 10.73 -23.52 1.43
C ILE A 43 10.47 -22.53 2.56
N ASN A 44 11.19 -22.64 3.67
CA ASN A 44 11.05 -21.70 4.79
C ASN A 44 11.38 -20.26 4.38
N THR A 45 12.41 -20.08 3.57
CA THR A 45 12.79 -18.76 3.06
C THR A 45 11.72 -18.20 2.13
N GLN A 46 11.13 -19.02 1.26
CA GLN A 46 10.05 -18.58 0.36
C GLN A 46 8.79 -18.21 1.15
N ILE A 47 8.43 -18.97 2.17
CA ILE A 47 7.30 -18.64 3.04
C ILE A 47 7.55 -17.32 3.78
N LEU A 48 8.75 -17.16 4.34
CA LEU A 48 9.12 -15.92 5.03
C LEU A 48 9.06 -14.71 4.07
N SER A 49 9.61 -14.84 2.88
CA SER A 49 9.56 -13.80 1.84
C SER A 49 8.12 -13.43 1.49
N ALA A 50 7.26 -14.42 1.29
CA ALA A 50 5.86 -14.20 0.97
C ALA A 50 5.11 -13.46 2.10
N ILE A 51 5.40 -13.78 3.36
CA ILE A 51 4.82 -13.09 4.51
C ILE A 51 5.28 -11.63 4.56
N LEU A 52 6.57 -11.39 4.37
CA LEU A 52 7.13 -10.04 4.37
C LEU A 52 6.59 -9.19 3.22
N GLU A 53 6.48 -9.77 2.01
CA GLU A 53 5.89 -9.10 0.86
C GLU A 53 4.41 -8.78 1.08
N SER A 54 3.66 -9.71 1.67
CA SER A 54 2.25 -9.50 2.00
C SER A 54 2.09 -8.37 3.02
N ALA A 55 2.89 -8.37 4.07
CA ALA A 55 2.88 -7.32 5.08
C ALA A 55 3.27 -5.95 4.49
N ALA A 56 4.29 -5.91 3.64
CA ALA A 56 4.70 -4.69 2.94
C ALA A 56 3.61 -4.17 2.01
N GLY A 57 2.96 -5.06 1.26
CA GLY A 57 1.85 -4.74 0.38
C GLY A 57 0.65 -4.18 1.14
N GLU A 58 0.32 -4.75 2.29
CA GLU A 58 -0.74 -4.23 3.16
C GLU A 58 -0.41 -2.80 3.65
N GLN A 59 0.80 -2.56 4.12
CA GLN A 59 1.21 -1.23 4.58
C GLN A 59 1.23 -0.21 3.44
N ALA A 60 1.70 -0.60 2.26
CA ALA A 60 1.70 0.27 1.09
C ALA A 60 0.26 0.64 0.65
N SER A 61 -0.64 -0.34 0.64
CA SER A 61 -2.06 -0.11 0.34
C SER A 61 -2.72 0.81 1.38
N ARG A 62 -2.43 0.60 2.65
CA ARG A 62 -2.90 1.46 3.75
C ARG A 62 -2.39 2.89 3.59
N MET A 63 -1.12 3.07 3.27
CA MET A 63 -0.53 4.39 3.03
C MET A 63 -1.23 5.10 1.89
N THR A 64 -1.44 4.44 0.75
CA THR A 64 -2.16 5.01 -0.39
C THR A 64 -3.60 5.37 -0.04
N ALA A 65 -4.29 4.51 0.70
CA ALA A 65 -5.66 4.78 1.14
C ALA A 65 -5.73 5.99 2.08
N MET A 66 -4.79 6.12 3.00
CA MET A 66 -4.71 7.26 3.91
C MET A 66 -4.34 8.56 3.20
N ASP A 67 -3.47 8.50 2.20
CA ASP A 67 -3.13 9.66 1.37
C ASP A 67 -4.37 10.17 0.60
N ASN A 68 -5.10 9.26 -0.03
CA ASN A 68 -6.36 9.59 -0.69
C ASN A 68 -7.40 10.15 0.29
N ALA A 69 -7.51 9.56 1.48
CA ALA A 69 -8.43 10.05 2.51
C ALA A 69 -8.06 11.47 2.98
N THR A 70 -6.77 11.75 3.13
CA THR A 70 -6.27 13.07 3.52
C THR A 70 -6.57 14.12 2.45
N ASN A 71 -6.37 13.79 1.18
CA ASN A 71 -6.69 14.68 0.07
C ASN A 71 -8.19 14.95 -0.01
N ASN A 72 -9.03 13.92 0.09
CA ASN A 72 -10.49 14.08 0.12
C ASN A 72 -10.96 14.90 1.32
N ALA A 73 -10.34 14.71 2.49
CA ALA A 73 -10.65 15.53 3.67
C ALA A 73 -10.30 17.01 3.46
N GLY A 74 -9.17 17.29 2.80
CA GLY A 74 -8.78 18.66 2.42
C GLY A 74 -9.84 19.33 1.53
N GLU A 75 -10.26 18.65 0.46
CA GLU A 75 -11.30 19.15 -0.43
C GLU A 75 -12.64 19.38 0.30
N MET A 76 -12.99 18.48 1.21
CA MET A 76 -14.21 18.63 2.03
C MET A 76 -14.12 19.83 2.97
N ILE A 77 -12.97 20.07 3.59
CA ILE A 77 -12.73 21.24 4.45
C ILE A 77 -12.88 22.53 3.64
N ASP A 78 -12.32 22.59 2.45
CA ASP A 78 -12.43 23.76 1.56
C ASP A 78 -13.88 24.01 1.16
N SER A 79 -14.60 22.96 0.77
CA SER A 79 -16.03 23.06 0.43
C SER A 79 -16.89 23.52 1.61
N LEU A 80 -16.67 22.94 2.79
CA LEU A 80 -17.39 23.33 4.02
C LEU A 80 -17.04 24.74 4.46
N SER A 81 -15.79 25.16 4.32
CA SER A 81 -15.37 26.53 4.61
C SER A 81 -16.08 27.54 3.70
N LEU A 82 -16.21 27.21 2.43
CA LEU A 82 -16.96 28.04 1.48
C LEU A 82 -18.46 28.12 1.84
N GLN A 83 -19.07 27.00 2.17
CA GLN A 83 -20.47 26.95 2.60
C GLN A 83 -20.69 27.73 3.91
N TYR A 84 -19.79 27.54 4.86
CA TYR A 84 -19.84 28.28 6.12
C TYR A 84 -19.77 29.80 5.91
N ASN A 85 -18.82 30.25 5.08
CA ASN A 85 -18.69 31.69 4.78
C ASN A 85 -19.92 32.26 4.08
N ARG A 86 -20.51 31.50 3.14
CA ARG A 86 -21.77 31.89 2.48
C ARG A 86 -22.93 31.96 3.46
N ALA A 87 -23.09 30.96 4.32
CA ALA A 87 -24.14 30.94 5.33
C ALA A 87 -23.98 32.08 6.33
N ARG A 88 -22.75 32.37 6.77
CA ARG A 88 -22.43 33.47 7.67
C ARG A 88 -22.79 34.81 7.04
N GLN A 89 -22.42 35.06 5.78
CA GLN A 89 -22.75 36.28 5.06
C GLN A 89 -24.26 36.44 4.88
N ALA A 90 -24.97 35.34 4.53
CA ALA A 90 -26.43 35.38 4.42
C ALA A 90 -27.11 35.70 5.76
N GLN A 91 -26.61 35.13 6.85
CA GLN A 91 -27.10 35.41 8.20
C GLN A 91 -26.87 36.87 8.59
N ILE A 92 -25.67 37.43 8.36
CA ILE A 92 -25.34 38.82 8.62
C ILE A 92 -26.24 39.74 7.78
N THR A 93 -26.43 39.44 6.51
CA THR A 93 -27.29 40.24 5.61
C THR A 93 -28.73 40.20 6.08
N LYS A 94 -29.24 39.06 6.50
CA LYS A 94 -30.60 38.91 7.04
C LYS A 94 -30.80 39.80 8.30
N GLU A 95 -29.88 39.68 9.25
CA GLU A 95 -29.90 40.47 10.48
C GLU A 95 -29.84 41.98 10.19
N LEU A 96 -28.99 42.36 9.23
CA LEU A 96 -28.90 43.78 8.81
C LEU A 96 -30.21 44.29 8.21
N ILE A 97 -30.86 43.51 7.36
CA ILE A 97 -32.17 43.86 6.77
C ILE A 97 -33.23 43.97 7.85
N GLU A 98 -33.26 43.04 8.81
CA GLU A 98 -34.20 43.10 9.95
C GLU A 98 -34.00 44.35 10.79
N ILE A 99 -32.75 44.77 11.05
CA ILE A 99 -32.43 46.00 11.77
C ILE A 99 -32.91 47.23 10.98
N ILE A 100 -32.63 47.31 9.69
CA ILE A 100 -33.04 48.44 8.83
C ILE A 100 -34.56 48.52 8.74
N SER A 101 -35.24 47.41 8.52
CA SER A 101 -36.70 47.34 8.49
C SER A 101 -37.32 47.71 9.84
N GLY A 102 -36.72 47.33 10.93
CA GLY A 102 -37.14 47.74 12.28
C GLY A 102 -36.96 49.23 12.53
N ALA A 103 -35.88 49.81 12.01
CA ALA A 103 -35.65 51.26 12.09
C ALA A 103 -36.63 52.09 11.22
N GLU A 104 -36.98 51.59 10.04
CA GLU A 104 -37.99 52.24 9.18
C GLU A 104 -39.41 52.18 9.73
N ALA A 105 -39.71 51.16 10.54
CA ALA A 105 -41.01 50.98 11.20
C ALA A 105 -41.22 51.92 12.42
N LEU A 106 -40.17 52.54 12.88
CA LEU A 106 -40.22 53.57 13.92
C LEU A 106 -40.43 54.95 13.29
#